data_116d3e6a68d71da8307472beefd63492
#
_entry.id   116d3e6a68d71da8307472beefd63492
#
_cell.length_a   1.000
_cell.length_b   1.000
_cell.length_c   1.000
_cell.angle_alpha   90.00
_cell.angle_beta   90.00
_cell.angle_gamma   90.00
#
_symmetry.space_group_name_H-M   'P 1'
#
loop_
_entity.id
_entity.type
_entity.pdbx_description
1 polymer ?
#
loop_
_entity_poly.entity_id
_entity_poly.type
_entity_poly.pdbx_seq_one_letter_code
_entity_poly.pdbx_strand_id
1 'polypeptide(L)'
;PLALNGATLNTHAGFRFAVYPKQGGRMPEFDRADTLQWMGRFLGRIHAVGALKDFVQRPALDIDTFGYASRDFLRAGNWLPSDLAPAWNSVVEHALASVAHCYARAGTVRAIRLHGDCHAGNVLWTDNGPHFVDFDDARMGPAVQDLWMLLSGERADMTRQLSDVLAGYEDFADFDRRELHLVEALRTLRLVHYAAWLVKEMSAGGD
;
A
#
# COMPACT_ATOMS: atom_id res chain seq x y z
N PRO A 1 13.11 -3.10 15.89
CA PRO A 1 12.98 -4.19 16.87
C PRO A 1 14.07 -4.13 17.94
N LEU A 2 13.77 -4.70 19.12
CA LEU A 2 14.73 -4.88 20.19
C LEU A 2 15.69 -6.04 19.83
N ALA A 3 16.96 -5.87 20.17
CA ALA A 3 17.92 -6.96 20.04
C ALA A 3 17.79 -7.90 21.26
N LEU A 4 17.46 -9.18 21.01
CA LEU A 4 17.50 -10.24 21.99
C LEU A 4 18.72 -11.11 21.67
N ASN A 5 19.65 -11.23 22.61
CA ASN A 5 20.91 -11.97 22.41
C ASN A 5 21.68 -11.52 21.14
N GLY A 6 21.67 -10.22 20.84
CA GLY A 6 22.35 -9.66 19.68
C GLY A 6 21.61 -9.79 18.34
N ALA A 7 20.44 -10.43 18.29
CA ALA A 7 19.62 -10.60 17.08
C ALA A 7 18.31 -9.86 17.20
N THR A 8 17.86 -9.22 16.11
CA THR A 8 16.55 -8.54 16.03
C THR A 8 15.46 -9.47 15.47
N LEU A 9 15.83 -10.51 14.72
CA LEU A 9 14.95 -11.59 14.29
C LEU A 9 15.32 -12.86 15.07
N ASN A 10 14.34 -13.41 15.75
CA ASN A 10 14.49 -14.56 16.64
C ASN A 10 13.63 -15.72 16.16
N THR A 11 13.94 -16.94 16.64
CA THR A 11 13.16 -18.15 16.34
C THR A 11 12.83 -18.86 17.65
N HIS A 12 11.58 -19.29 17.81
CA HIS A 12 11.10 -20.12 18.90
C HIS A 12 10.06 -21.11 18.40
N ALA A 13 10.20 -22.39 18.73
CA ALA A 13 9.31 -23.46 18.32
C ALA A 13 8.98 -23.47 16.80
N GLY A 14 9.96 -23.13 15.94
CA GLY A 14 9.77 -23.05 14.49
C GLY A 14 9.22 -21.73 13.97
N PHE A 15 8.74 -20.84 14.84
CA PHE A 15 8.22 -19.52 14.45
C PHE A 15 9.30 -18.45 14.51
N ARG A 16 9.34 -17.58 13.52
CA ARG A 16 10.20 -16.38 13.52
C ARG A 16 9.43 -15.20 14.11
N PHE A 17 10.07 -14.44 14.97
CA PHE A 17 9.47 -13.28 15.61
C PHE A 17 10.48 -12.16 15.85
N ALA A 18 9.98 -10.94 15.96
CA ALA A 18 10.71 -9.77 16.42
C ALA A 18 9.95 -9.09 17.56
N VAL A 19 10.66 -8.47 18.48
CA VAL A 19 10.08 -7.75 19.62
C VAL A 19 10.29 -6.26 19.43
N TYR A 20 9.23 -5.48 19.63
CA TYR A 20 9.27 -4.03 19.53
C TYR A 20 8.88 -3.39 20.87
N PRO A 21 9.42 -2.20 21.20
CA PRO A 21 8.88 -1.42 22.29
C PRO A 21 7.41 -1.11 22.00
N LYS A 22 6.56 -1.19 23.02
CA LYS A 22 5.16 -0.74 22.87
C LYS A 22 5.16 0.77 22.62
N GLN A 23 4.63 1.19 21.47
CA GLN A 23 4.45 2.59 21.12
C GLN A 23 2.97 2.97 21.30
N GLY A 24 2.72 4.02 22.06
CA GLY A 24 1.41 4.66 22.14
C GLY A 24 1.29 5.73 21.05
N GLY A 25 0.04 6.14 20.80
CA GLY A 25 -0.28 7.21 19.85
C GLY A 25 -1.77 7.23 19.57
N ARG A 26 -2.24 8.26 18.88
CA ARG A 26 -3.60 8.39 18.38
C ARG A 26 -3.61 8.28 16.86
N MET A 27 -4.75 7.97 16.27
CA MET A 27 -4.92 8.05 14.83
C MET A 27 -4.75 9.51 14.36
N PRO A 28 -3.99 9.78 13.29
CA PRO A 28 -3.83 11.13 12.76
C PRO A 28 -5.14 11.65 12.14
N GLU A 29 -5.32 12.96 12.20
CA GLU A 29 -6.36 13.69 11.48
C GLU A 29 -5.75 14.33 10.24
N PHE A 30 -6.23 13.95 9.03
CA PHE A 30 -5.68 14.40 7.75
C PHE A 30 -6.42 15.61 7.15
N ASP A 31 -7.14 16.36 7.97
CA ASP A 31 -7.82 17.59 7.61
C ASP A 31 -6.91 18.84 7.64
N ARG A 32 -5.74 18.72 8.28
CA ARG A 32 -4.78 19.81 8.50
C ARG A 32 -3.56 19.69 7.59
N ALA A 33 -3.18 20.79 6.93
CA ALA A 33 -2.03 20.87 6.05
C ALA A 33 -0.71 20.51 6.76
N ASP A 34 -0.51 20.98 8.01
CA ASP A 34 0.69 20.68 8.79
C ASP A 34 0.82 19.16 9.09
N THR A 35 -0.30 18.48 9.43
CA THR A 35 -0.30 17.03 9.62
C THR A 35 0.09 16.29 8.33
N LEU A 36 -0.47 16.70 7.19
CA LEU A 36 -0.17 16.10 5.89
C LEU A 36 1.30 16.34 5.47
N GLN A 37 1.85 17.53 5.71
CA GLN A 37 3.26 17.81 5.46
C GLN A 37 4.18 16.96 6.34
N TRP A 38 3.83 16.77 7.63
CA TRP A 38 4.57 15.85 8.50
C TRP A 38 4.53 14.41 7.96
N MET A 39 3.36 13.93 7.55
CA MET A 39 3.22 12.62 6.92
C MET A 39 4.13 12.51 5.68
N GLY A 40 4.10 13.54 4.84
CA GLY A 40 4.96 13.62 3.65
C GLY A 40 6.44 13.50 4.01
N ARG A 41 6.94 14.26 4.99
CA ARG A 41 8.34 14.18 5.43
C ARG A 41 8.76 12.80 5.90
N PHE A 42 7.92 12.14 6.69
CA PHE A 42 8.23 10.81 7.19
C PHE A 42 8.18 9.76 6.07
N LEU A 43 7.19 9.81 5.18
CA LEU A 43 7.13 8.93 4.02
C LEU A 43 8.30 9.17 3.06
N GLY A 44 8.67 10.42 2.79
CA GLY A 44 9.86 10.75 2.01
C GLY A 44 11.12 10.10 2.57
N ARG A 45 11.32 10.12 3.89
CA ARG A 45 12.44 9.44 4.56
C ARG A 45 12.37 7.92 4.46
N ILE A 46 11.19 7.33 4.65
CA ILE A 46 10.98 5.88 4.49
C ILE A 46 11.29 5.46 3.06
N HIS A 47 10.77 6.20 2.07
CA HIS A 47 10.97 5.91 0.66
C HIS A 47 12.42 6.16 0.20
N ALA A 48 13.10 7.19 0.70
CA ALA A 48 14.53 7.40 0.46
C ALA A 48 15.36 6.18 0.88
N VAL A 49 15.06 5.59 2.05
CA VAL A 49 15.68 4.33 2.50
C VAL A 49 15.16 3.15 1.68
N GLY A 50 13.87 3.12 1.36
CA GLY A 50 13.23 2.09 0.52
C GLY A 50 13.83 1.96 -0.87
N ALA A 51 14.29 3.08 -1.42
CA ALA A 51 14.90 3.16 -2.74
C ALA A 51 16.36 2.65 -2.82
N LEU A 52 17.02 2.35 -1.69
CA LEU A 52 18.41 1.92 -1.67
C LEU A 52 18.60 0.45 -2.02
N LYS A 53 17.59 -0.39 -1.81
CA LYS A 53 17.69 -1.83 -2.01
C LYS A 53 16.31 -2.45 -2.25
N ASP A 54 16.20 -3.39 -3.17
CA ASP A 54 14.96 -4.09 -3.46
C ASP A 54 14.66 -5.22 -2.45
N PHE A 55 13.38 -5.56 -2.32
CA PHE A 55 12.97 -6.82 -1.71
C PHE A 55 13.24 -7.98 -2.69
N VAL A 56 13.76 -9.09 -2.17
CA VAL A 56 14.05 -10.29 -2.97
C VAL A 56 12.91 -11.31 -2.88
N GLN A 57 12.20 -11.36 -1.74
CA GLN A 57 11.21 -12.41 -1.45
C GLN A 57 9.75 -11.89 -1.44
N ARG A 58 9.55 -10.58 -1.43
CA ARG A 58 8.20 -10.00 -1.41
C ARG A 58 7.69 -9.74 -2.81
N PRO A 59 6.37 -9.96 -3.07
CA PRO A 59 5.76 -9.67 -4.36
C PRO A 59 5.83 -8.17 -4.67
N ALA A 60 5.80 -7.83 -5.95
CA ALA A 60 5.61 -6.46 -6.40
C ALA A 60 4.12 -6.11 -6.42
N LEU A 61 3.83 -4.81 -6.26
CA LEU A 61 2.50 -4.26 -6.49
C LEU A 61 2.43 -3.82 -7.96
N ASP A 62 1.88 -4.68 -8.78
CA ASP A 62 1.71 -4.47 -10.21
C ASP A 62 0.39 -5.07 -10.72
N ILE A 63 0.09 -4.86 -11.99
CA ILE A 63 -1.15 -5.34 -12.60
C ILE A 63 -1.21 -6.87 -12.67
N ASP A 64 -0.06 -7.55 -12.82
CA ASP A 64 -0.01 -9.00 -12.96
C ASP A 64 -0.35 -9.69 -11.63
N THR A 65 0.29 -9.25 -10.54
CA THR A 65 0.12 -9.88 -9.22
C THR A 65 -1.19 -9.46 -8.53
N PHE A 66 -1.55 -8.18 -8.59
CA PHE A 66 -2.73 -7.66 -7.90
C PHE A 66 -4.01 -7.72 -8.74
N GLY A 67 -3.88 -7.60 -10.06
CA GLY A 67 -5.00 -7.62 -10.99
C GLY A 67 -5.26 -9.00 -11.55
N TYR A 68 -4.44 -9.42 -12.50
CA TYR A 68 -4.70 -10.64 -13.27
C TYR A 68 -4.64 -11.90 -12.42
N ALA A 69 -3.63 -12.08 -11.57
CA ALA A 69 -3.53 -13.26 -10.71
C ALA A 69 -4.71 -13.35 -9.71
N SER A 70 -5.13 -12.21 -9.14
CA SER A 70 -6.27 -12.15 -8.22
C SER A 70 -7.60 -12.46 -8.93
N ARG A 71 -7.83 -11.89 -10.12
CA ARG A 71 -8.97 -12.21 -10.96
C ARG A 71 -9.04 -13.71 -11.29
N ASP A 72 -7.93 -14.27 -11.74
CA ASP A 72 -7.86 -15.66 -12.20
C ASP A 72 -8.07 -16.63 -11.03
N PHE A 73 -7.54 -16.32 -9.85
CA PHE A 73 -7.80 -17.07 -8.62
C PHE A 73 -9.31 -17.11 -8.28
N LEU A 74 -9.99 -15.97 -8.30
CA LEU A 74 -11.43 -15.90 -8.01
C LEU A 74 -12.27 -16.67 -9.02
N ARG A 75 -11.89 -16.64 -10.29
CA ARG A 75 -12.57 -17.40 -11.36
C ARG A 75 -12.39 -18.91 -11.22
N ALA A 76 -11.15 -19.34 -11.01
CA ALA A 76 -10.81 -20.76 -10.98
C ALA A 76 -11.47 -21.50 -9.81
N GLY A 77 -11.65 -20.82 -8.66
CA GLY A 77 -12.18 -21.42 -7.45
C GLY A 77 -13.71 -21.41 -7.31
N ASN A 78 -14.46 -20.89 -8.29
CA ASN A 78 -15.92 -20.69 -8.20
C ASN A 78 -16.37 -19.95 -6.92
N TRP A 79 -15.57 -18.99 -6.47
CA TRP A 79 -15.85 -18.22 -5.25
C TRP A 79 -16.96 -17.18 -5.41
N LEU A 80 -17.30 -16.88 -6.66
CA LEU A 80 -18.34 -15.90 -6.97
C LEU A 80 -19.70 -16.59 -7.05
N PRO A 81 -20.76 -16.02 -6.45
CA PRO A 81 -22.13 -16.49 -6.65
C PRO A 81 -22.46 -16.55 -8.14
N SER A 82 -23.14 -17.62 -8.57
CA SER A 82 -23.38 -17.91 -9.99
C SER A 82 -24.18 -16.81 -10.71
N ASP A 83 -25.04 -16.12 -9.99
CA ASP A 83 -25.85 -14.98 -10.49
C ASP A 83 -25.01 -13.69 -10.64
N LEU A 84 -23.98 -13.50 -9.84
CA LEU A 84 -23.09 -12.34 -9.88
C LEU A 84 -21.87 -12.53 -10.78
N ALA A 85 -21.43 -13.76 -11.00
CA ALA A 85 -20.20 -14.06 -11.74
C ALA A 85 -20.14 -13.45 -13.14
N PRO A 86 -21.20 -13.45 -13.98
CA PRO A 86 -21.14 -12.79 -15.29
C PRO A 86 -20.92 -11.30 -15.23
N ALA A 87 -21.63 -10.59 -14.32
CA ALA A 87 -21.48 -9.16 -14.13
C ALA A 87 -20.10 -8.80 -13.59
N TRP A 88 -19.64 -9.51 -12.57
CA TRP A 88 -18.30 -9.31 -12.00
C TRP A 88 -17.21 -9.52 -13.05
N ASN A 89 -17.28 -10.60 -13.83
CA ASN A 89 -16.33 -10.88 -14.89
C ASN A 89 -16.26 -9.76 -15.93
N SER A 90 -17.39 -9.21 -16.33
CA SER A 90 -17.43 -8.08 -17.26
C SER A 90 -16.79 -6.84 -16.65
N VAL A 91 -17.14 -6.49 -15.41
CA VAL A 91 -16.63 -5.29 -14.74
C VAL A 91 -15.13 -5.39 -14.51
N VAL A 92 -14.61 -6.54 -14.03
CA VAL A 92 -13.18 -6.68 -13.73
C VAL A 92 -12.33 -6.60 -14.99
N GLU A 93 -12.79 -7.11 -16.14
CA GLU A 93 -12.06 -6.97 -17.42
C GLU A 93 -11.94 -5.50 -17.84
N HIS A 94 -13.04 -4.75 -17.79
CA HIS A 94 -13.01 -3.32 -18.12
C HIS A 94 -12.14 -2.52 -17.13
N ALA A 95 -12.21 -2.86 -15.84
CA ALA A 95 -11.39 -2.23 -14.81
C ALA A 95 -9.90 -2.48 -15.04
N LEU A 96 -9.51 -3.73 -15.31
CA LEU A 96 -8.10 -4.08 -15.57
C LEU A 96 -7.59 -3.50 -16.91
N ALA A 97 -8.44 -3.41 -17.94
CA ALA A 97 -8.10 -2.68 -19.17
C ALA A 97 -7.82 -1.19 -18.90
N SER A 98 -8.64 -0.56 -18.04
CA SER A 98 -8.42 0.83 -17.62
C SER A 98 -7.14 0.98 -16.79
N VAL A 99 -6.85 0.03 -15.90
CA VAL A 99 -5.59 -0.03 -15.15
C VAL A 99 -4.40 -0.11 -16.11
N ALA A 100 -4.43 -1.01 -17.08
CA ALA A 100 -3.37 -1.14 -18.09
C ALA A 100 -3.14 0.18 -18.86
N HIS A 101 -4.22 0.89 -19.19
CA HIS A 101 -4.11 2.20 -19.83
C HIS A 101 -3.43 3.24 -18.91
N CYS A 102 -3.74 3.24 -17.61
CA CYS A 102 -3.08 4.13 -16.63
C CYS A 102 -1.56 3.84 -16.55
N TYR A 103 -1.16 2.57 -16.49
CA TYR A 103 0.24 2.18 -16.51
C TYR A 103 0.93 2.59 -17.83
N ALA A 104 0.27 2.42 -18.97
CA ALA A 104 0.81 2.88 -20.26
C ALA A 104 1.02 4.40 -20.27
N ARG A 105 0.11 5.18 -19.67
CA ARG A 105 0.27 6.65 -19.55
C ARG A 105 1.40 7.05 -18.62
N ALA A 106 1.56 6.37 -17.51
CA ALA A 106 2.64 6.63 -16.56
C ALA A 106 4.02 6.29 -17.18
N GLY A 107 4.05 5.30 -18.05
CA GLY A 107 5.31 4.75 -18.59
C GLY A 107 6.10 4.02 -17.50
N THR A 108 7.40 3.89 -17.69
CA THR A 108 8.27 3.27 -16.68
C THR A 108 8.46 4.22 -15.50
N VAL A 109 7.92 3.85 -14.35
CA VAL A 109 8.14 4.50 -13.06
C VAL A 109 9.01 3.61 -12.17
N ARG A 110 9.70 4.22 -11.22
CA ARG A 110 10.57 3.47 -10.31
C ARG A 110 9.73 2.73 -9.27
N ALA A 111 10.01 1.43 -9.10
CA ALA A 111 9.53 0.68 -7.95
C ALA A 111 10.55 0.78 -6.81
N ILE A 112 10.05 1.05 -5.61
CA ILE A 112 10.83 1.12 -4.37
C ILE A 112 10.17 0.24 -3.30
N ARG A 113 10.83 0.02 -2.19
CA ARG A 113 10.20 -0.64 -1.04
C ARG A 113 9.23 0.33 -0.37
N LEU A 114 7.98 -0.10 -0.28
CA LEU A 114 6.86 0.66 0.29
C LEU A 114 6.43 0.07 1.64
N HIS A 115 5.67 0.85 2.39
CA HIS A 115 4.80 0.34 3.44
C HIS A 115 3.75 -0.60 2.85
N GLY A 116 3.13 -0.18 1.75
CA GLY A 116 2.17 -0.96 0.96
C GLY A 116 0.72 -0.81 1.42
N ASP A 117 0.48 -0.55 2.71
CA ASP A 117 -0.84 -0.32 3.31
C ASP A 117 -0.84 0.91 4.25
N CYS A 118 -0.35 2.04 3.76
CA CYS A 118 -0.13 3.26 4.54
C CYS A 118 -1.42 4.08 4.70
N HIS A 119 -2.40 3.58 5.44
CA HIS A 119 -3.61 4.33 5.80
C HIS A 119 -3.55 4.86 7.24
N ALA A 120 -4.49 5.74 7.63
CA ALA A 120 -4.53 6.37 8.95
C ALA A 120 -4.50 5.37 10.12
N GLY A 121 -5.11 4.19 9.96
CA GLY A 121 -5.14 3.13 10.99
C GLY A 121 -3.76 2.51 11.27
N ASN A 122 -2.83 2.60 10.31
CA ASN A 122 -1.45 2.09 10.45
C ASN A 122 -0.46 3.19 10.83
N VAL A 123 -0.96 4.34 11.32
CA VAL A 123 -0.14 5.45 11.81
C VAL A 123 -0.55 5.82 13.23
N LEU A 124 0.41 5.80 14.13
CA LEU A 124 0.26 6.28 15.51
C LEU A 124 0.86 7.69 15.60
N TRP A 125 0.00 8.69 15.75
CA TRP A 125 0.45 10.06 15.93
C TRP A 125 0.93 10.28 17.36
N THR A 126 2.17 10.73 17.50
CA THR A 126 2.83 10.99 18.80
C THR A 126 3.27 12.46 18.86
N ASP A 127 3.75 12.90 20.01
CA ASP A 127 4.33 14.24 20.19
C ASP A 127 5.59 14.47 19.33
N ASN A 128 6.23 13.37 18.87
CA ASN A 128 7.39 13.39 17.99
C ASN A 128 7.03 13.19 16.51
N GLY A 129 5.75 13.22 16.16
CA GLY A 129 5.24 13.00 14.81
C GLY A 129 4.70 11.58 14.60
N PRO A 130 4.47 11.19 13.32
CA PRO A 130 3.89 9.90 12.97
C PRO A 130 4.86 8.74 13.24
N HIS A 131 4.32 7.66 13.79
CA HIS A 131 4.99 6.37 13.94
C HIS A 131 4.21 5.33 13.13
N PHE A 132 4.87 4.71 12.15
CA PHE A 132 4.25 3.76 11.24
C PHE A 132 4.34 2.35 11.83
N VAL A 133 3.25 1.59 11.70
CA VAL A 133 3.11 0.22 12.18
C VAL A 133 2.54 -0.66 11.06
N ASP A 134 2.60 -1.98 11.25
CA ASP A 134 2.02 -2.95 10.34
C ASP A 134 2.65 -2.94 8.93
N PHE A 135 3.93 -3.34 8.88
CA PHE A 135 4.68 -3.50 7.62
C PHE A 135 4.48 -4.88 6.97
N ASP A 136 3.44 -5.61 7.33
CA ASP A 136 3.21 -6.95 6.78
C ASP A 136 2.91 -6.90 5.28
N ASP A 137 2.31 -5.82 4.80
CA ASP A 137 2.06 -5.54 3.40
C ASP A 137 3.22 -4.84 2.66
N ALA A 138 4.38 -4.67 3.30
CA ALA A 138 5.52 -4.03 2.66
C ALA A 138 5.97 -4.79 1.40
N ARG A 139 6.12 -4.08 0.27
CA ARG A 139 6.39 -4.64 -1.06
C ARG A 139 7.09 -3.65 -1.98
N MET A 140 7.46 -4.11 -3.18
CA MET A 140 7.95 -3.21 -4.22
C MET A 140 6.77 -2.56 -4.95
N GLY A 141 6.87 -1.26 -5.25
CA GLY A 141 5.86 -0.55 -6.02
C GLY A 141 6.17 0.94 -6.20
N PRO A 142 5.30 1.70 -6.88
CA PRO A 142 5.46 3.13 -7.07
C PRO A 142 5.17 3.88 -5.75
N ALA A 143 5.94 4.95 -5.49
CA ALA A 143 5.84 5.74 -4.26
C ALA A 143 4.42 6.26 -3.99
N VAL A 144 3.67 6.59 -5.03
CA VAL A 144 2.30 7.10 -4.92
C VAL A 144 1.36 6.14 -4.19
N GLN A 145 1.68 4.84 -4.12
CA GLN A 145 0.86 3.87 -3.37
C GLN A 145 0.68 4.27 -1.91
N ASP A 146 1.73 4.65 -1.23
CA ASP A 146 1.65 5.05 0.18
C ASP A 146 1.08 6.46 0.36
N LEU A 147 1.13 7.29 -0.70
CA LEU A 147 0.66 8.67 -0.63
C LEU A 147 -0.86 8.78 -0.84
N TRP A 148 -1.43 8.07 -1.84
CA TRP A 148 -2.85 8.18 -2.12
C TRP A 148 -3.75 7.64 -0.97
N MET A 149 -3.23 6.73 -0.17
CA MET A 149 -3.98 6.13 0.96
C MET A 149 -4.22 7.12 2.11
N LEU A 150 -3.54 8.26 2.10
CA LEU A 150 -3.76 9.36 3.05
C LEU A 150 -4.88 10.32 2.60
N LEU A 151 -5.33 10.19 1.35
CA LEU A 151 -6.25 11.15 0.73
C LEU A 151 -7.70 10.74 0.91
N SER A 152 -8.57 11.71 1.15
CA SER A 152 -10.01 11.48 1.33
C SER A 152 -10.84 12.67 0.84
N GLY A 153 -12.13 12.44 0.63
CA GLY A 153 -13.07 13.45 0.16
C GLY A 153 -13.17 13.52 -1.37
N GLU A 154 -13.63 14.64 -1.87
CA GLU A 154 -13.79 14.89 -3.29
C GLU A 154 -12.44 15.15 -3.99
N ARG A 155 -12.44 15.07 -5.32
CA ARG A 155 -11.20 15.24 -6.11
C ARG A 155 -10.44 16.54 -5.80
N ALA A 156 -11.14 17.64 -5.57
CA ALA A 156 -10.52 18.91 -5.23
C ALA A 156 -9.81 18.85 -3.86
N ASP A 157 -10.44 18.18 -2.87
CA ASP A 157 -9.87 17.98 -1.54
C ASP A 157 -8.64 17.08 -1.60
N MET A 158 -8.74 15.94 -2.30
CA MET A 158 -7.62 15.02 -2.49
C MET A 158 -6.44 15.69 -3.21
N THR A 159 -6.71 16.56 -4.19
CA THR A 159 -5.65 17.30 -4.89
C THR A 159 -4.92 18.26 -3.96
N ARG A 160 -5.65 18.98 -3.10
CA ARG A 160 -5.07 19.87 -2.09
C ARG A 160 -4.26 19.06 -1.07
N GLN A 161 -4.83 18.00 -0.51
CA GLN A 161 -4.17 17.12 0.45
C GLN A 161 -2.87 16.52 -0.12
N LEU A 162 -2.91 16.06 -1.38
CA LEU A 162 -1.72 15.54 -2.05
C LEU A 162 -0.64 16.61 -2.20
N SER A 163 -1.03 17.85 -2.51
CA SER A 163 -0.08 18.97 -2.58
C SER A 163 0.62 19.21 -1.23
N ASP A 164 -0.14 19.14 -0.13
CA ASP A 164 0.41 19.28 1.22
C ASP A 164 1.35 18.12 1.59
N VAL A 165 0.96 16.87 1.27
CA VAL A 165 1.82 15.69 1.47
C VAL A 165 3.12 15.82 0.67
N LEU A 166 3.03 16.20 -0.61
CA LEU A 166 4.20 16.32 -1.49
C LEU A 166 5.12 17.45 -1.05
N ALA A 167 4.59 18.55 -0.51
CA ALA A 167 5.40 19.63 0.04
C ALA A 167 6.33 19.17 1.16
N GLY A 168 5.90 18.21 1.98
CA GLY A 168 6.76 17.59 2.98
C GLY A 168 7.62 16.44 2.44
N TYR A 169 7.08 15.65 1.51
CA TYR A 169 7.76 14.50 0.92
C TYR A 169 9.04 14.90 0.17
N GLU A 170 8.95 15.97 -0.60
CA GLU A 170 10.04 16.48 -1.43
C GLU A 170 11.19 17.12 -0.62
N ASP A 171 11.05 17.25 0.71
CA ASP A 171 12.18 17.57 1.61
C ASP A 171 13.21 16.42 1.68
N PHE A 172 12.84 15.18 1.34
CA PHE A 172 13.66 13.98 1.52
C PHE A 172 13.76 13.06 0.31
N ALA A 173 12.82 13.10 -0.62
CA ALA A 173 12.80 12.26 -1.80
C ALA A 173 12.10 12.97 -2.97
N ASP A 174 12.66 12.86 -4.17
CA ASP A 174 12.01 13.36 -5.38
C ASP A 174 10.76 12.54 -5.68
N PHE A 175 9.67 13.20 -6.10
CA PHE A 175 8.45 12.55 -6.51
C PHE A 175 8.26 12.61 -8.03
N ASP A 176 8.14 11.45 -8.66
CA ASP A 176 7.85 11.35 -10.09
C ASP A 176 6.36 11.64 -10.34
N ARG A 177 6.04 12.82 -10.88
CA ARG A 177 4.66 13.24 -11.16
C ARG A 177 3.92 12.31 -12.13
N ARG A 178 4.62 11.47 -12.91
CA ARG A 178 3.97 10.48 -13.79
C ARG A 178 3.22 9.41 -12.98
N GLU A 179 3.64 9.15 -11.74
CA GLU A 179 2.97 8.22 -10.84
C GLU A 179 1.53 8.65 -10.49
N LEU A 180 1.18 9.94 -10.65
CA LEU A 180 -0.19 10.43 -10.45
C LEU A 180 -1.21 9.76 -11.38
N HIS A 181 -0.77 9.26 -12.54
CA HIS A 181 -1.61 8.47 -13.44
C HIS A 181 -2.00 7.11 -12.85
N LEU A 182 -1.28 6.64 -11.82
CA LEU A 182 -1.49 5.33 -11.20
C LEU A 182 -2.46 5.35 -10.01
N VAL A 183 -2.86 6.50 -9.47
CA VAL A 183 -3.70 6.59 -8.25
C VAL A 183 -4.96 5.72 -8.38
N GLU A 184 -5.77 5.94 -9.42
CA GLU A 184 -7.01 5.18 -9.61
C GLU A 184 -6.74 3.72 -10.03
N ALA A 185 -5.64 3.48 -10.74
CA ALA A 185 -5.21 2.11 -11.07
C ALA A 185 -4.88 1.31 -9.81
N LEU A 186 -4.11 1.89 -8.89
CA LEU A 186 -3.72 1.25 -7.62
C LEU A 186 -4.91 1.03 -6.70
N ARG A 187 -5.86 1.99 -6.64
CA ARG A 187 -7.14 1.81 -5.92
C ARG A 187 -7.94 0.63 -6.48
N THR A 188 -8.03 0.54 -7.80
CA THR A 188 -8.72 -0.54 -8.48
C THR A 188 -8.04 -1.89 -8.22
N LEU A 189 -6.72 -1.95 -8.36
CA LEU A 189 -5.94 -3.16 -8.07
C LEU A 189 -6.10 -3.62 -6.62
N ARG A 190 -6.13 -2.67 -5.67
CA ARG A 190 -6.37 -2.99 -4.25
C ARG A 190 -7.72 -3.67 -4.05
N LEU A 191 -8.80 -3.19 -4.69
CA LEU A 191 -10.14 -3.78 -4.58
C LEU A 191 -10.17 -5.22 -5.13
N VAL A 192 -9.56 -5.45 -6.30
CA VAL A 192 -9.51 -6.79 -6.91
C VAL A 192 -8.67 -7.75 -6.06
N HIS A 193 -7.52 -7.27 -5.59
CA HIS A 193 -6.63 -8.06 -4.74
C HIS A 193 -7.27 -8.39 -3.39
N TYR A 194 -7.92 -7.42 -2.75
CA TYR A 194 -8.58 -7.61 -1.45
C TYR A 194 -9.70 -8.64 -1.51
N ALA A 195 -10.49 -8.65 -2.60
CA ALA A 195 -11.49 -9.68 -2.81
C ALA A 195 -10.89 -11.10 -2.85
N ALA A 196 -9.75 -11.28 -3.53
CA ALA A 196 -9.05 -12.55 -3.57
C ALA A 196 -8.39 -12.91 -2.22
N TRP A 197 -7.86 -11.92 -1.53
CA TRP A 197 -7.26 -12.09 -0.20
C TRP A 197 -8.29 -12.57 0.83
N LEU A 198 -9.48 -11.96 0.88
CA LEU A 198 -10.57 -12.37 1.78
C LEU A 198 -10.91 -13.86 1.61
N VAL A 199 -11.01 -14.31 0.37
CA VAL A 199 -11.29 -15.74 0.07
C VAL A 199 -10.16 -16.64 0.58
N LYS A 200 -8.91 -16.26 0.39
CA LYS A 200 -7.74 -17.02 0.87
C LYS A 200 -7.73 -17.16 2.39
N GLU A 201 -7.98 -16.04 3.11
CA GLU A 201 -8.04 -16.06 4.57
C GLU A 201 -9.19 -16.92 5.10
N MET A 202 -10.37 -16.81 4.50
CA MET A 202 -11.54 -17.64 4.87
C MET A 202 -11.27 -19.13 4.63
N SER A 203 -10.50 -19.47 3.60
CA SER A 203 -10.17 -20.86 3.27
C SER A 203 -9.04 -21.41 4.16
N ALA A 204 -8.14 -20.55 4.64
CA ALA A 204 -7.03 -20.96 5.52
C ALA A 204 -7.44 -21.11 6.99
N GLY A 205 -8.50 -20.43 7.43
CA GLY A 205 -9.01 -20.47 8.82
C GLY A 205 -10.05 -21.56 9.10
N GLY A 206 -10.30 -22.47 8.17
CA GLY A 206 -11.31 -23.54 8.24
C GLY A 206 -10.80 -24.92 8.63
N ASP A 207 -9.56 -25.05 9.14
CA ASP A 207 -8.96 -26.29 9.65
C ASP A 207 -8.84 -26.27 11.19
#